data_78d70f55844631c40190d4039afb3e21
#
_entry.id   78d70f55844631c40190d4039afb3e21
#
_cell.length_a   1.000
_cell.length_b   1.000
_cell.length_c   1.000
_cell.angle_alpha   90.00
_cell.angle_beta   90.00
_cell.angle_gamma   90.00
#
_symmetry.space_group_name_H-M   'P 1'
#
loop_
_entity.id
_entity.type
_entity.pdbx_description
1 polymer ?
#
loop_
_entity_poly.entity_id
_entity_poly.type
_entity_poly.pdbx_seq_one_letter_code
_entity_poly.pdbx_strand_id
1 'polypeptide(L)'
;MFVKKFLAASIFAAVCLGDMSFKMPANITALKASNNGIFVGLDDGQLGVFKNEQFSALTTLPKISNHFGKDQNSRIYQISELNGQIAAISEADELGKNVILIINAKTKIIPSPIAMLKQVLFLDENTLLLIGPNCEINYYDIKSEKITHTSKFTISGFEKAVFSTDRKSLLLACEGGIVFYYDLGAKKLSKEEALHKDRIYDIAVYENRLLTGTPERKARYFDGAKETWYDTRFPVYKVALNSDIGAFSKEKSIVIIDKNGKEIKEIPYTGTLLTDLEFLPNGELVGAGYDDNLYFWEAK
;
A
#
# COMPACT_ATOMS: atom_id res chain seq x y z
N MET A 1 41.07 -43.94 25.84
CA MET A 1 39.69 -43.40 25.58
C MET A 1 39.82 -41.94 25.19
N PHE A 2 39.94 -41.65 23.88
CA PHE A 2 40.19 -40.32 23.36
C PHE A 2 38.85 -39.66 22.96
N VAL A 3 38.48 -38.63 23.64
CA VAL A 3 37.31 -37.78 23.31
C VAL A 3 37.75 -36.75 22.27
N LYS A 4 37.34 -36.93 21.01
CA LYS A 4 37.49 -35.90 19.96
C LYS A 4 36.46 -34.80 20.21
N LYS A 5 36.93 -33.61 20.60
CA LYS A 5 36.13 -32.38 20.55
C LYS A 5 36.00 -31.96 19.09
N PHE A 6 34.78 -32.01 18.55
CA PHE A 6 34.44 -31.30 17.32
C PHE A 6 34.29 -29.82 17.60
N LEU A 7 35.21 -29.05 17.08
CA LEU A 7 35.08 -27.60 16.97
C LEU A 7 34.18 -27.33 15.76
N ALA A 8 32.93 -26.92 15.99
CA ALA A 8 32.09 -26.36 14.95
C ALA A 8 32.59 -24.95 14.65
N ALA A 9 33.32 -24.80 13.55
CA ALA A 9 33.65 -23.49 13.00
C ALA A 9 32.35 -22.93 12.37
N SER A 10 31.75 -21.95 13.02
CA SER A 10 30.70 -21.12 12.42
C SER A 10 31.36 -20.25 11.34
N ILE A 11 31.21 -20.64 10.10
CA ILE A 11 31.53 -19.77 8.97
C ILE A 11 30.41 -18.75 8.91
N PHE A 12 30.65 -17.57 9.51
CA PHE A 12 29.93 -16.37 9.16
C PHE A 12 30.34 -15.98 7.74
N ALA A 13 29.62 -16.47 6.76
CA ALA A 13 29.65 -15.85 5.44
C ALA A 13 29.04 -14.45 5.62
N ALA A 14 29.87 -13.41 5.48
CA ALA A 14 29.37 -12.07 5.24
C ALA A 14 28.65 -12.13 3.88
N VAL A 15 27.37 -12.43 3.90
CA VAL A 15 26.49 -12.23 2.74
C VAL A 15 26.50 -10.73 2.52
N CYS A 16 27.07 -10.29 1.40
CA CYS A 16 26.76 -8.96 0.88
C CYS A 16 25.25 -8.89 0.80
N LEU A 17 24.64 -8.10 1.68
CA LEU A 17 23.20 -7.87 1.71
C LEU A 17 22.82 -7.09 0.45
N GLY A 18 22.67 -7.82 -0.66
CA GLY A 18 21.90 -7.38 -1.82
C GLY A 18 20.42 -7.55 -1.52
N ASP A 19 19.58 -6.91 -2.30
CA ASP A 19 18.13 -7.04 -2.24
C ASP A 19 17.75 -8.52 -2.23
N MET A 20 17.04 -8.96 -1.19
CA MET A 20 16.44 -10.28 -1.18
C MET A 20 15.11 -10.18 -1.93
N SER A 21 14.89 -11.03 -2.90
CA SER A 21 13.62 -11.05 -3.64
C SER A 21 13.09 -12.48 -3.79
N PHE A 22 11.76 -12.55 -3.81
CA PHE A 22 11.05 -13.82 -4.02
C PHE A 22 10.12 -13.68 -5.23
N LYS A 23 10.20 -14.66 -6.12
CA LYS A 23 9.41 -14.69 -7.33
C LYS A 23 7.98 -15.15 -7.03
N MET A 24 7.00 -14.36 -7.46
CA MET A 24 5.58 -14.70 -7.41
C MET A 24 5.14 -15.43 -8.69
N PRO A 25 3.98 -16.12 -8.67
CA PRO A 25 3.48 -16.85 -9.85
C PRO A 25 3.19 -15.96 -11.07
N ALA A 26 2.89 -14.67 -10.85
CA ALA A 26 2.57 -13.66 -11.87
C ALA A 26 2.99 -12.27 -11.38
N ASN A 27 2.82 -11.23 -12.21
CA ASN A 27 3.20 -9.87 -11.85
C ASN A 27 2.35 -9.36 -10.67
N ILE A 28 3.03 -8.68 -9.73
CA ILE A 28 2.38 -8.11 -8.56
C ILE A 28 1.66 -6.83 -8.96
N THR A 29 0.41 -6.71 -8.57
CA THR A 29 -0.44 -5.54 -8.85
C THR A 29 -0.96 -4.85 -7.61
N ALA A 30 -0.87 -5.51 -6.45
CA ALA A 30 -1.20 -4.93 -5.15
C ALA A 30 -0.44 -5.64 -4.03
N LEU A 31 -0.09 -4.90 -2.99
CA LEU A 31 0.61 -5.40 -1.82
C LEU A 31 0.00 -4.81 -0.55
N LYS A 32 -0.08 -5.63 0.50
CA LYS A 32 -0.44 -5.17 1.85
C LYS A 32 0.33 -5.95 2.90
N ALA A 33 1.22 -5.25 3.60
CA ALA A 33 1.94 -5.79 4.76
C ALA A 33 1.04 -5.84 6.00
N SER A 34 1.12 -6.91 6.78
CA SER A 34 0.40 -7.06 8.04
C SER A 34 1.13 -8.02 9.00
N ASN A 35 0.61 -8.15 10.23
CA ASN A 35 1.09 -9.15 11.20
C ASN A 35 0.85 -10.61 10.76
N ASN A 36 -0.07 -10.82 9.82
CA ASN A 36 -0.45 -12.15 9.33
C ASN A 36 0.38 -12.62 8.14
N GLY A 37 1.23 -11.75 7.59
CA GLY A 37 2.04 -11.95 6.40
C GLY A 37 1.86 -10.80 5.40
N ILE A 38 2.35 -10.98 4.21
CA ILE A 38 2.24 -10.01 3.12
C ILE A 38 1.17 -10.50 2.16
N PHE A 39 0.05 -9.78 2.08
CA PHE A 39 -0.99 -10.08 1.10
C PHE A 39 -0.60 -9.51 -0.25
N VAL A 40 -0.69 -10.35 -1.28
CA VAL A 40 -0.23 -10.03 -2.64
C VAL A 40 -1.35 -10.32 -3.62
N GLY A 41 -1.70 -9.32 -4.40
CA GLY A 41 -2.60 -9.41 -5.53
C GLY A 41 -1.81 -9.47 -6.84
N LEU A 42 -2.21 -10.33 -7.74
CA LEU A 42 -1.51 -10.61 -8.99
C LEU A 42 -2.37 -10.24 -10.22
N ASP A 43 -1.72 -10.09 -11.38
CA ASP A 43 -2.37 -9.78 -12.66
C ASP A 43 -3.02 -11.00 -13.32
N ASP A 44 -2.81 -12.20 -12.78
CA ASP A 44 -3.48 -13.44 -13.20
C ASP A 44 -4.80 -13.71 -12.42
N GLY A 45 -5.17 -12.81 -11.51
CA GLY A 45 -6.38 -12.89 -10.69
C GLY A 45 -6.19 -13.60 -9.35
N GLN A 46 -4.98 -14.04 -9.02
CA GLN A 46 -4.71 -14.62 -7.72
C GLN A 46 -4.57 -13.54 -6.65
N LEU A 47 -5.20 -13.77 -5.51
CA LEU A 47 -4.96 -13.08 -4.25
C LEU A 47 -4.43 -14.11 -3.24
N GLY A 48 -3.27 -13.87 -2.68
CA GLY A 48 -2.63 -14.80 -1.76
C GLY A 48 -1.89 -14.11 -0.63
N VAL A 49 -1.27 -14.92 0.20
CA VAL A 49 -0.40 -14.47 1.29
C VAL A 49 1.01 -15.04 1.09
N PHE A 50 1.99 -14.17 1.20
CA PHE A 50 3.39 -14.54 1.29
C PHE A 50 3.82 -14.57 2.76
N LYS A 51 4.27 -15.73 3.21
CA LYS A 51 4.71 -15.97 4.58
C LYS A 51 5.70 -17.13 4.61
N ASN A 52 6.73 -17.05 5.47
CA ASN A 52 7.79 -18.08 5.56
C ASN A 52 8.40 -18.39 4.17
N GLU A 53 8.71 -17.37 3.39
CA GLU A 53 9.31 -17.46 2.05
C GLU A 53 8.45 -18.21 1.01
N GLN A 54 7.17 -18.38 1.26
CA GLN A 54 6.24 -19.08 0.38
C GLN A 54 4.99 -18.26 0.09
N PHE A 55 4.59 -18.24 -1.18
CA PHE A 55 3.30 -17.72 -1.59
C PHE A 55 2.25 -18.81 -1.53
N SER A 56 1.11 -18.51 -0.93
CA SER A 56 -0.07 -19.38 -0.85
C SER A 56 -1.30 -18.62 -1.36
N ALA A 57 -1.89 -19.08 -2.45
CA ALA A 57 -3.10 -18.50 -2.98
C ALA A 57 -4.28 -18.72 -2.02
N LEU A 58 -4.99 -17.65 -1.69
CA LEU A 58 -6.21 -17.68 -0.90
C LEU A 58 -7.45 -17.83 -1.80
N THR A 59 -7.39 -17.19 -2.95
CA THR A 59 -8.46 -17.28 -3.97
C THR A 59 -7.90 -16.92 -5.34
N THR A 60 -8.60 -17.36 -6.39
CA THR A 60 -8.35 -16.93 -7.77
C THR A 60 -9.66 -16.43 -8.34
N LEU A 61 -9.66 -15.22 -8.88
CA LEU A 61 -10.81 -14.62 -9.53
C LEU A 61 -11.10 -15.29 -10.87
N PRO A 62 -12.37 -15.37 -11.29
CA PRO A 62 -12.70 -15.80 -12.64
C PRO A 62 -12.13 -14.79 -13.66
N LYS A 63 -11.89 -15.29 -14.87
CA LYS A 63 -11.61 -14.41 -16.00
C LYS A 63 -12.83 -13.54 -16.29
N ILE A 64 -12.57 -12.35 -16.80
CA ILE A 64 -13.58 -11.39 -17.24
C ILE A 64 -13.50 -11.23 -18.75
N SER A 65 -14.62 -10.86 -19.38
CA SER A 65 -14.65 -10.49 -20.78
C SER A 65 -14.25 -9.03 -20.96
N ASN A 66 -13.24 -8.78 -21.78
CA ASN A 66 -12.94 -7.39 -22.15
C ASN A 66 -13.96 -6.89 -23.21
N HIS A 67 -13.92 -5.59 -23.50
CA HIS A 67 -14.84 -4.97 -24.47
C HIS A 67 -14.66 -5.46 -25.93
N PHE A 68 -13.67 -6.31 -26.22
CA PHE A 68 -13.52 -7.01 -27.50
C PHE A 68 -14.07 -8.45 -27.44
N GLY A 69 -14.74 -8.84 -26.35
CA GLY A 69 -15.27 -10.18 -26.16
C GLY A 69 -14.20 -11.26 -25.92
N LYS A 70 -13.00 -10.86 -25.55
CA LYS A 70 -11.90 -11.79 -25.23
C LYS A 70 -11.75 -11.95 -23.74
N ASP A 71 -11.53 -13.17 -23.30
CA ASP A 71 -11.23 -13.47 -21.92
C ASP A 71 -9.89 -12.87 -21.51
N GLN A 72 -9.88 -12.18 -20.36
CA GLN A 72 -8.68 -11.67 -19.70
C GLN A 72 -8.72 -12.00 -18.21
N ASN A 73 -7.56 -12.04 -17.59
CA ASN A 73 -7.47 -12.21 -16.14
C ASN A 73 -7.96 -10.95 -15.42
N SER A 74 -8.63 -11.14 -14.29
CA SER A 74 -9.03 -10.05 -13.40
C SER A 74 -7.81 -9.62 -12.56
N ARG A 75 -7.42 -8.35 -12.62
CA ARG A 75 -6.30 -7.84 -11.80
C ARG A 75 -6.78 -7.41 -10.43
N ILE A 76 -5.95 -7.64 -9.42
CA ILE A 76 -6.17 -7.11 -8.07
C ILE A 76 -5.47 -5.76 -7.97
N TYR A 77 -6.20 -4.67 -7.73
CA TYR A 77 -5.62 -3.31 -7.74
C TYR A 77 -5.21 -2.79 -6.38
N GLN A 78 -5.89 -3.26 -5.34
CA GLN A 78 -5.67 -2.75 -3.99
C GLN A 78 -6.17 -3.75 -2.96
N ILE A 79 -5.49 -3.81 -1.82
CA ILE A 79 -5.79 -4.73 -0.71
C ILE A 79 -5.87 -3.92 0.59
N SER A 80 -6.84 -4.24 1.41
CA SER A 80 -6.95 -3.82 2.81
C SER A 80 -7.05 -5.05 3.69
N GLU A 81 -6.44 -5.02 4.86
CA GLU A 81 -6.49 -6.10 5.84
C GLU A 81 -6.81 -5.55 7.23
N LEU A 82 -7.64 -6.29 7.96
CA LEU A 82 -7.96 -6.03 9.36
C LEU A 82 -8.23 -7.35 10.10
N ASN A 83 -7.42 -7.67 11.11
CA ASN A 83 -7.59 -8.85 11.95
C ASN A 83 -7.73 -10.18 11.17
N GLY A 84 -6.99 -10.30 10.06
CA GLY A 84 -7.05 -11.46 9.16
C GLY A 84 -8.20 -11.45 8.15
N GLN A 85 -9.11 -10.48 8.20
CA GLN A 85 -10.07 -10.25 7.13
C GLN A 85 -9.41 -9.45 6.01
N ILE A 86 -9.73 -9.76 4.77
CA ILE A 86 -9.18 -9.09 3.60
C ILE A 86 -10.34 -8.50 2.80
N ALA A 87 -10.16 -7.25 2.37
CA ALA A 87 -10.95 -6.65 1.31
C ALA A 87 -10.02 -6.24 0.17
N ALA A 88 -10.40 -6.54 -1.07
CA ALA A 88 -9.61 -6.18 -2.23
C ALA A 88 -10.49 -5.67 -3.37
N ILE A 89 -9.91 -4.86 -4.24
CA ILE A 89 -10.56 -4.34 -5.44
C ILE A 89 -10.02 -5.07 -6.66
N SER A 90 -10.92 -5.47 -7.55
CA SER A 90 -10.57 -6.01 -8.86
C SER A 90 -11.45 -5.44 -9.97
N GLU A 91 -11.08 -5.77 -11.19
CA GLU A 91 -11.87 -5.48 -12.40
C GLU A 91 -13.19 -6.24 -12.39
N ALA A 92 -14.20 -5.69 -13.06
CA ALA A 92 -15.43 -6.38 -13.45
C ALA A 92 -15.51 -6.46 -14.98
N ASP A 93 -16.44 -7.29 -15.52
CA ASP A 93 -16.66 -7.42 -16.97
C ASP A 93 -17.00 -6.09 -17.65
N GLU A 94 -17.68 -5.20 -16.94
CA GLU A 94 -18.11 -3.91 -17.47
C GLU A 94 -17.03 -2.84 -17.22
N LEU A 95 -16.65 -2.12 -18.27
CA LEU A 95 -15.65 -1.06 -18.21
C LEU A 95 -15.98 0.01 -17.15
N GLY A 96 -15.02 0.34 -16.32
CA GLY A 96 -15.17 1.31 -15.21
C GLY A 96 -15.93 0.77 -14.01
N LYS A 97 -16.35 -0.49 -14.03
CA LYS A 97 -16.90 -1.20 -12.87
C LYS A 97 -15.80 -1.98 -12.14
N ASN A 98 -16.04 -2.21 -10.88
CA ASN A 98 -15.17 -3.02 -10.03
C ASN A 98 -15.98 -4.05 -9.26
N VAL A 99 -15.29 -5.09 -8.81
CA VAL A 99 -15.79 -5.99 -7.78
C VAL A 99 -14.95 -5.78 -6.51
N ILE A 100 -15.59 -6.00 -5.37
CA ILE A 100 -14.95 -6.04 -4.07
C ILE A 100 -14.90 -7.50 -3.62
N LEU A 101 -13.69 -7.98 -3.36
CA LEU A 101 -13.50 -9.27 -2.71
C LEU A 101 -13.51 -9.05 -1.21
N ILE A 102 -14.23 -9.88 -0.48
CA ILE A 102 -14.16 -9.94 0.97
C ILE A 102 -13.80 -11.37 1.34
N ILE A 103 -12.67 -11.56 1.99
CA ILE A 103 -12.19 -12.87 2.46
C ILE A 103 -12.15 -12.85 3.97
N ASN A 104 -12.93 -13.71 4.57
CA ASN A 104 -12.89 -14.07 5.98
C ASN A 104 -12.94 -15.60 6.07
N ALA A 105 -13.87 -16.22 6.76
CA ALA A 105 -14.09 -17.67 6.73
C ALA A 105 -14.52 -18.20 5.34
N LYS A 106 -15.02 -17.31 4.48
CA LYS A 106 -15.42 -17.61 3.08
C LYS A 106 -15.05 -16.42 2.19
N THR A 107 -14.76 -16.71 0.93
CA THR A 107 -14.59 -15.67 -0.10
C THR A 107 -15.93 -15.24 -0.63
N LYS A 108 -16.15 -13.92 -0.65
CA LYS A 108 -17.32 -13.29 -1.26
C LYS A 108 -16.85 -12.27 -2.29
N ILE A 109 -17.46 -12.31 -3.48
CA ILE A 109 -17.23 -11.34 -4.55
C ILE A 109 -18.53 -10.58 -4.75
N ILE A 110 -18.49 -9.27 -4.60
CA ILE A 110 -19.65 -8.40 -4.72
C ILE A 110 -19.37 -7.30 -5.75
N PRO A 111 -20.35 -6.94 -6.58
CA PRO A 111 -20.23 -5.76 -7.43
C PRO A 111 -20.00 -4.51 -6.57
N SER A 112 -19.08 -3.65 -6.97
CA SER A 112 -18.87 -2.38 -6.28
C SER A 112 -20.13 -1.50 -6.43
N PRO A 113 -20.65 -0.94 -5.32
CA PRO A 113 -21.80 -0.03 -5.38
C PRO A 113 -21.44 1.35 -5.96
N ILE A 114 -20.15 1.63 -6.15
CA ILE A 114 -19.66 2.86 -6.78
C ILE A 114 -18.80 2.53 -7.99
N ALA A 115 -18.92 3.34 -9.04
CA ALA A 115 -18.09 3.21 -10.23
C ALA A 115 -16.67 3.73 -9.98
N MET A 116 -15.69 3.16 -10.68
CA MET A 116 -14.29 3.57 -10.63
C MET A 116 -13.73 3.60 -9.20
N LEU A 117 -14.08 2.61 -8.39
CA LEU A 117 -13.58 2.48 -7.02
C LEU A 117 -12.04 2.52 -7.01
N LYS A 118 -11.47 3.41 -6.23
CA LYS A 118 -10.01 3.64 -6.17
C LYS A 118 -9.35 2.95 -4.99
N GLN A 119 -10.00 2.98 -3.84
CA GLN A 119 -9.44 2.35 -2.63
C GLN A 119 -10.54 1.79 -1.74
N VAL A 120 -10.27 0.65 -1.10
CA VAL A 120 -11.09 0.06 -0.05
C VAL A 120 -10.27 0.00 1.25
N LEU A 121 -10.86 0.40 2.36
CA LEU A 121 -10.20 0.37 3.66
C LEU A 121 -11.19 -0.18 4.71
N PHE A 122 -10.76 -1.11 5.53
CA PHE A 122 -11.53 -1.47 6.71
C PHE A 122 -11.53 -0.31 7.71
N LEU A 123 -12.70 0.22 8.00
CA LEU A 123 -12.89 1.11 9.15
C LEU A 123 -12.94 0.27 10.44
N ASP A 124 -13.74 -0.77 10.42
CA ASP A 124 -13.88 -1.81 11.43
C ASP A 124 -14.24 -3.16 10.76
N GLU A 125 -14.49 -4.21 11.53
CA GLU A 125 -14.77 -5.57 11.02
C GLU A 125 -16.06 -5.68 10.19
N ASN A 126 -16.96 -4.71 10.30
CA ASN A 126 -18.27 -4.70 9.61
C ASN A 126 -18.39 -3.58 8.57
N THR A 127 -17.47 -2.63 8.56
CA THR A 127 -17.57 -1.41 7.74
C THR A 127 -16.35 -1.23 6.85
N LEU A 128 -16.56 -1.09 5.56
CA LEU A 128 -15.55 -0.63 4.61
C LEU A 128 -15.75 0.85 4.28
N LEU A 129 -14.66 1.57 4.14
CA LEU A 129 -14.63 2.85 3.46
C LEU A 129 -14.30 2.58 2.00
N LEU A 130 -15.21 2.95 1.11
CA LEU A 130 -15.04 2.88 -0.34
C LEU A 130 -14.73 4.29 -0.85
N ILE A 131 -13.52 4.50 -1.36
CA ILE A 131 -13.06 5.80 -1.82
C ILE A 131 -13.17 5.85 -3.35
N GLY A 132 -13.93 6.81 -3.83
CA GLY A 132 -14.15 7.02 -5.26
C GLY A 132 -13.13 7.98 -5.89
N PRO A 133 -13.25 8.24 -7.21
CA PRO A 133 -12.25 8.98 -7.97
C PRO A 133 -12.12 10.47 -7.59
N ASN A 134 -13.13 11.06 -6.97
CA ASN A 134 -13.15 12.47 -6.58
C ASN A 134 -13.06 12.63 -5.05
N CYS A 135 -12.30 11.78 -4.37
CA CYS A 135 -12.13 11.79 -2.92
C CYS A 135 -13.43 11.61 -2.12
N GLU A 136 -14.54 11.15 -2.73
CA GLU A 136 -15.74 10.81 -1.99
C GLU A 136 -15.53 9.57 -1.12
N ILE A 137 -16.02 9.62 0.11
CA ILE A 137 -15.90 8.54 1.10
C ILE A 137 -17.28 7.93 1.32
N ASN A 138 -17.41 6.64 0.99
CA ASN A 138 -18.65 5.89 1.15
C ASN A 138 -18.47 4.85 2.26
N TYR A 139 -19.29 4.90 3.31
CA TYR A 139 -19.33 3.92 4.37
C TYR A 139 -20.21 2.76 3.93
N TYR A 140 -19.60 1.61 3.75
CA TYR A 140 -20.27 0.42 3.26
C TYR A 140 -20.38 -0.63 4.37
N ASP A 141 -21.60 -0.99 4.73
CA ASP A 141 -21.87 -2.06 5.69
C ASP A 141 -21.81 -3.42 4.99
N ILE A 142 -20.88 -4.26 5.44
CA ILE A 142 -20.57 -5.57 4.82
C ILE A 142 -21.75 -6.54 4.94
N LYS A 143 -22.51 -6.47 6.05
CA LYS A 143 -23.60 -7.40 6.33
C LYS A 143 -24.85 -7.10 5.50
N SER A 144 -25.24 -5.84 5.44
CA SER A 144 -26.41 -5.41 4.66
C SER A 144 -26.11 -5.14 3.21
N GLU A 145 -24.83 -5.07 2.81
CA GLU A 145 -24.34 -4.75 1.47
C GLU A 145 -24.83 -3.38 0.97
N LYS A 146 -24.89 -2.40 1.87
CA LYS A 146 -25.39 -1.06 1.57
C LYS A 146 -24.43 0.03 1.97
N ILE A 147 -24.45 1.12 1.19
CA ILE A 147 -23.83 2.39 1.61
C ILE A 147 -24.74 2.99 2.67
N THR A 148 -24.18 3.22 3.86
CA THR A 148 -24.89 3.81 5.03
C THR A 148 -24.65 5.31 5.17
N HIS A 149 -23.56 5.83 4.60
CA HIS A 149 -23.22 7.24 4.59
C HIS A 149 -22.28 7.56 3.43
N THR A 150 -22.40 8.76 2.86
CA THR A 150 -21.48 9.27 1.85
C THR A 150 -21.08 10.71 2.22
N SER A 151 -19.79 10.98 2.20
CA SER A 151 -19.22 12.32 2.33
C SER A 151 -18.58 12.75 1.01
N LYS A 152 -19.00 13.93 0.52
CA LYS A 152 -18.42 14.61 -0.64
C LYS A 152 -18.03 16.01 -0.22
N PHE A 153 -16.77 16.37 -0.36
CA PHE A 153 -16.25 17.68 0.08
C PHE A 153 -15.33 18.34 -0.94
N THR A 154 -14.98 17.63 -2.01
CA THR A 154 -14.15 18.13 -3.11
C THR A 154 -14.50 17.40 -4.40
N ILE A 155 -14.01 17.92 -5.53
CA ILE A 155 -14.02 17.29 -6.84
C ILE A 155 -12.59 16.97 -7.31
N SER A 156 -11.58 17.15 -6.46
CA SER A 156 -10.17 16.83 -6.78
C SER A 156 -9.99 15.34 -7.01
N GLY A 157 -9.17 15.01 -7.99
CA GLY A 157 -8.82 13.61 -8.29
C GLY A 157 -8.14 12.95 -7.10
N PHE A 158 -8.58 11.74 -6.76
CA PHE A 158 -8.05 10.95 -5.67
C PHE A 158 -6.76 10.21 -6.07
N GLU A 159 -5.78 10.16 -5.17
CA GLU A 159 -4.55 9.39 -5.33
C GLU A 159 -4.41 8.30 -4.24
N LYS A 160 -4.41 8.67 -2.96
CA LYS A 160 -4.25 7.73 -1.84
C LYS A 160 -4.93 8.22 -0.56
N ALA A 161 -5.45 7.29 0.23
CA ALA A 161 -5.93 7.56 1.59
C ALA A 161 -5.22 6.67 2.61
N VAL A 162 -4.89 7.25 3.77
CA VAL A 162 -4.30 6.55 4.90
C VAL A 162 -4.96 6.99 6.20
N PHE A 163 -5.11 6.07 7.14
CA PHE A 163 -5.56 6.42 8.49
C PHE A 163 -4.47 7.18 9.26
N SER A 164 -4.87 8.10 10.12
CA SER A 164 -4.01 8.54 11.23
C SER A 164 -3.67 7.35 12.13
N THR A 165 -2.55 7.43 12.86
CA THR A 165 -2.08 6.34 13.73
C THR A 165 -3.12 5.92 14.78
N ASP A 166 -3.89 6.88 15.31
CA ASP A 166 -4.99 6.63 16.24
C ASP A 166 -6.32 6.21 15.56
N ARG A 167 -6.31 6.11 14.22
CA ARG A 167 -7.46 5.78 13.36
C ARG A 167 -8.70 6.66 13.56
N LYS A 168 -8.55 7.88 14.08
CA LYS A 168 -9.68 8.84 14.22
C LYS A 168 -9.88 9.68 12.98
N SER A 169 -8.85 9.82 12.16
CA SER A 169 -8.89 10.59 10.92
C SER A 169 -8.46 9.76 9.72
N LEU A 170 -8.97 10.12 8.56
CA LEU A 170 -8.49 9.65 7.27
C LEU A 170 -7.82 10.84 6.56
N LEU A 171 -6.59 10.66 6.11
CA LEU A 171 -5.88 11.63 5.29
C LEU A 171 -6.00 11.20 3.83
N LEU A 172 -6.48 12.10 2.97
CA LEU A 172 -6.62 11.84 1.53
C LEU A 172 -5.68 12.75 0.76
N ALA A 173 -4.73 12.14 0.07
CA ALA A 173 -3.86 12.81 -0.89
C ALA A 173 -4.59 12.91 -2.24
N CYS A 174 -4.63 14.10 -2.80
CA CYS A 174 -5.41 14.39 -4.00
C CYS A 174 -4.60 15.23 -5.01
N GLU A 175 -5.15 15.42 -6.20
CA GLU A 175 -4.62 16.35 -7.21
C GLU A 175 -4.49 17.77 -6.63
N GLY A 176 -3.60 18.55 -7.24
CA GLY A 176 -3.31 19.91 -6.76
C GLY A 176 -2.44 19.97 -5.51
N GLY A 177 -1.87 18.86 -5.07
CA GLY A 177 -0.96 18.82 -3.92
C GLY A 177 -1.64 18.99 -2.57
N ILE A 178 -2.94 18.76 -2.50
CA ILE A 178 -3.75 18.97 -1.30
C ILE A 178 -3.89 17.65 -0.53
N VAL A 179 -3.76 17.74 0.79
CA VAL A 179 -4.16 16.68 1.73
C VAL A 179 -5.40 17.14 2.48
N PHE A 180 -6.45 16.36 2.38
CA PHE A 180 -7.70 16.53 3.13
C PHE A 180 -7.66 15.66 4.38
N TYR A 181 -7.97 16.25 5.54
CA TYR A 181 -8.08 15.56 6.83
C TYR A 181 -9.56 15.38 7.15
N TYR A 182 -10.01 14.15 7.13
CA TYR A 182 -11.41 13.80 7.37
C TYR A 182 -11.56 13.15 8.74
N ASP A 183 -12.40 13.74 9.59
CA ASP A 183 -12.76 13.21 10.91
C ASP A 183 -13.76 12.06 10.74
N LEU A 184 -13.37 10.85 11.11
CA LEU A 184 -14.16 9.63 10.95
C LEU A 184 -15.36 9.58 11.92
N GLY A 185 -15.23 10.14 13.13
CA GLY A 185 -16.30 10.20 14.12
C GLY A 185 -17.37 11.24 13.77
N ALA A 186 -16.93 12.44 13.40
CA ALA A 186 -17.83 13.52 12.99
C ALA A 186 -18.31 13.36 11.54
N LYS A 187 -17.72 12.47 10.76
CA LYS A 187 -18.00 12.22 9.34
C LYS A 187 -17.95 13.48 8.48
N LYS A 188 -16.93 14.31 8.69
CA LYS A 188 -16.76 15.59 7.99
C LYS A 188 -15.29 15.95 7.77
N LEU A 189 -15.07 16.83 6.81
CA LEU A 189 -13.77 17.46 6.62
C LEU A 189 -13.42 18.30 7.86
N SER A 190 -12.23 18.09 8.42
CA SER A 190 -11.71 18.83 9.57
C SER A 190 -10.66 19.88 9.19
N LYS A 191 -9.86 19.58 8.15
CA LYS A 191 -8.78 20.43 7.66
C LYS A 191 -8.47 20.10 6.20
N GLU A 192 -8.00 21.10 5.45
CA GLU A 192 -7.30 20.90 4.18
C GLU A 192 -5.94 21.60 4.22
N GLU A 193 -4.97 21.06 3.53
CA GLU A 193 -3.61 21.58 3.53
C GLU A 193 -2.95 21.40 2.17
N ALA A 194 -2.57 22.49 1.52
CA ALA A 194 -1.81 22.47 0.29
C ALA A 194 -0.32 22.24 0.63
N LEU A 195 0.18 21.06 0.35
CA LEU A 195 1.55 20.65 0.67
C LEU A 195 2.48 20.75 -0.53
N HIS A 196 1.95 20.64 -1.74
CA HIS A 196 2.68 20.62 -3.00
C HIS A 196 1.95 21.47 -4.05
N LYS A 197 2.58 21.67 -5.20
CA LYS A 197 1.97 22.40 -6.34
C LYS A 197 1.27 21.46 -7.33
N ASP A 198 1.61 20.17 -7.30
CA ASP A 198 1.07 19.11 -8.15
C ASP A 198 0.57 17.97 -7.29
N ARG A 199 -0.03 16.97 -7.90
CA ARG A 199 -0.60 15.79 -7.21
C ARG A 199 0.38 15.13 -6.25
N ILE A 200 -0.15 14.50 -5.22
CA ILE A 200 0.62 13.68 -4.28
C ILE A 200 0.41 12.21 -4.66
N TYR A 201 1.42 11.55 -5.22
CA TYR A 201 1.33 10.15 -5.64
C TYR A 201 1.16 9.18 -4.48
N ASP A 202 1.82 9.46 -3.36
CA ASP A 202 1.76 8.60 -2.19
C ASP A 202 1.96 9.39 -0.89
N ILE A 203 1.36 8.87 0.18
CA ILE A 203 1.36 9.49 1.51
C ILE A 203 1.51 8.40 2.57
N ALA A 204 2.37 8.64 3.56
CA ALA A 204 2.52 7.81 4.74
C ALA A 204 2.48 8.66 6.00
N VAL A 205 1.86 8.13 7.06
CA VAL A 205 1.63 8.82 8.33
C VAL A 205 2.04 7.93 9.49
N TYR A 206 2.71 8.52 10.47
CA TYR A 206 2.93 7.91 11.76
C TYR A 206 2.88 8.98 12.86
N GLU A 207 1.88 8.91 13.76
CA GLU A 207 1.59 9.96 14.75
C GLU A 207 1.38 11.33 14.08
N ASN A 208 2.21 12.32 14.44
CA ASN A 208 2.21 13.66 13.85
C ASN A 208 3.18 13.81 12.67
N ARG A 209 3.83 12.74 12.23
CA ARG A 209 4.78 12.73 11.12
C ARG A 209 4.11 12.36 9.81
N LEU A 210 4.55 13.00 8.75
CA LEU A 210 3.98 12.86 7.42
C LEU A 210 5.10 12.78 6.39
N LEU A 211 5.04 11.82 5.49
CA LEU A 211 5.92 11.69 4.34
C LEU A 211 5.09 11.62 3.07
N THR A 212 5.43 12.44 2.08
CA THR A 212 4.72 12.51 0.79
C THR A 212 5.69 12.41 -0.38
N GLY A 213 5.21 11.77 -1.46
CA GLY A 213 5.92 11.64 -2.73
C GLY A 213 5.12 12.26 -3.88
N THR A 214 5.81 12.93 -4.83
CA THR A 214 5.18 13.72 -5.89
C THR A 214 5.87 13.58 -7.25
N PRO A 215 5.19 13.92 -8.37
CA PRO A 215 5.81 14.05 -9.68
C PRO A 215 6.81 15.21 -9.77
N GLU A 216 6.78 16.17 -8.86
CA GLU A 216 7.68 17.33 -8.81
C GLU A 216 9.15 16.94 -8.53
N ARG A 217 9.46 15.64 -8.47
CA ARG A 217 10.79 15.09 -8.15
C ARG A 217 11.24 15.46 -6.75
N LYS A 218 10.29 15.46 -5.82
CA LYS A 218 10.52 15.79 -4.42
C LYS A 218 9.78 14.85 -3.49
N ALA A 219 10.43 14.48 -2.39
CA ALA A 219 9.77 14.00 -1.21
C ALA A 219 9.71 15.13 -0.17
N ARG A 220 8.63 15.20 0.59
CA ARG A 220 8.48 16.12 1.73
C ARG A 220 8.23 15.32 2.98
N TYR A 221 9.03 15.56 3.99
CA TYR A 221 8.86 15.00 5.31
C TYR A 221 8.55 16.11 6.32
N PHE A 222 7.55 15.88 7.15
CA PHE A 222 7.21 16.71 8.30
C PHE A 222 7.36 15.86 9.56
N ASP A 223 8.17 16.29 10.52
CA ASP A 223 8.47 15.55 11.75
C ASP A 223 7.51 15.88 12.91
N GLY A 224 6.49 16.70 12.66
CA GLY A 224 5.55 17.22 13.64
C GLY A 224 5.82 18.66 14.05
N ALA A 225 7.00 19.21 13.69
CA ALA A 225 7.41 20.59 13.98
C ALA A 225 8.11 21.26 12.79
N LYS A 226 8.91 20.51 12.04
CA LYS A 226 9.78 20.99 10.97
C LYS A 226 9.55 20.23 9.68
N GLU A 227 9.68 20.93 8.57
CA GLU A 227 9.68 20.36 7.22
C GLU A 227 11.09 20.09 6.72
N THR A 228 11.27 18.98 6.04
CA THR A 228 12.47 18.63 5.29
C THR A 228 12.07 18.23 3.87
N TRP A 229 12.74 18.81 2.89
CA TRP A 229 12.51 18.55 1.47
C TRP A 229 13.72 17.83 0.88
N TYR A 230 13.44 16.80 0.07
CA TYR A 230 14.45 16.00 -0.63
C TYR A 230 14.27 16.19 -2.13
N ASP A 231 15.31 16.63 -2.83
CA ASP A 231 15.36 16.66 -4.29
C ASP A 231 15.82 15.28 -4.79
N THR A 232 14.94 14.57 -5.46
CA THR A 232 15.17 13.20 -5.90
C THR A 232 15.55 13.09 -7.37
N ARG A 233 15.48 14.20 -8.15
CA ARG A 233 15.68 14.26 -9.60
C ARG A 233 14.77 13.34 -10.42
N PHE A 234 13.97 12.51 -9.77
CA PHE A 234 13.01 11.57 -10.34
C PHE A 234 11.70 11.63 -9.53
N PRO A 235 10.52 11.41 -10.15
CA PRO A 235 9.26 11.36 -9.41
C PRO A 235 9.31 10.38 -8.24
N VAL A 236 8.74 10.76 -7.10
CA VAL A 236 8.64 9.90 -5.92
C VAL A 236 7.28 9.21 -5.95
N TYR A 237 7.27 7.97 -6.37
CA TYR A 237 6.05 7.20 -6.54
C TYR A 237 5.55 6.55 -5.25
N LYS A 238 6.47 6.15 -4.36
CA LYS A 238 6.13 5.44 -3.14
C LYS A 238 6.88 5.95 -1.94
N VAL A 239 6.16 6.01 -0.83
CA VAL A 239 6.68 6.38 0.48
C VAL A 239 6.16 5.41 1.55
N ALA A 240 6.96 5.17 2.58
CA ALA A 240 6.57 4.39 3.75
C ALA A 240 7.09 5.07 5.03
N LEU A 241 6.37 4.92 6.14
CA LEU A 241 6.73 5.53 7.43
C LEU A 241 6.34 4.59 8.57
N ASN A 242 7.25 4.40 9.53
CA ASN A 242 6.98 3.69 10.77
C ASN A 242 7.44 4.51 12.00
N SER A 243 7.50 3.89 13.18
CA SER A 243 7.89 4.57 14.43
C SER A 243 9.28 5.20 14.40
N ASP A 244 10.22 4.63 13.65
CA ASP A 244 11.65 4.96 13.75
C ASP A 244 12.18 5.66 12.51
N ILE A 245 11.70 5.25 11.33
CA ILE A 245 12.27 5.61 10.03
C ILE A 245 11.19 5.85 8.98
N GLY A 246 11.57 6.58 7.94
CA GLY A 246 10.80 6.70 6.71
C GLY A 246 11.59 6.19 5.51
N ALA A 247 10.88 5.86 4.44
CA ALA A 247 11.46 5.44 3.16
C ALA A 247 10.76 6.12 2.00
N PHE A 248 11.50 6.50 0.97
CA PHE A 248 10.92 7.00 -0.28
C PHE A 248 11.69 6.50 -1.50
N SER A 249 10.96 6.26 -2.58
CA SER A 249 11.51 5.76 -3.83
C SER A 249 12.23 6.86 -4.62
N LYS A 250 13.34 6.49 -5.25
CA LYS A 250 14.00 7.20 -6.35
C LYS A 250 13.97 6.31 -7.61
N GLU A 251 14.64 6.72 -8.67
CA GLU A 251 14.66 5.96 -9.94
C GLU A 251 15.25 4.55 -9.78
N LYS A 252 16.38 4.44 -9.10
CA LYS A 252 17.15 3.19 -8.94
C LYS A 252 17.59 2.95 -7.50
N SER A 253 16.90 3.55 -6.56
CA SER A 253 17.20 3.39 -5.14
C SER A 253 16.01 3.74 -4.27
N ILE A 254 16.11 3.36 -3.00
CA ILE A 254 15.22 3.75 -1.92
C ILE A 254 16.04 4.50 -0.89
N VAL A 255 15.62 5.69 -0.53
CA VAL A 255 16.27 6.48 0.54
C VAL A 255 15.57 6.19 1.85
N ILE A 256 16.36 5.92 2.89
CA ILE A 256 15.89 5.76 4.26
C ILE A 256 16.24 7.02 5.05
N ILE A 257 15.27 7.53 5.78
CA ILE A 257 15.42 8.68 6.67
C ILE A 257 15.12 8.28 8.12
N ASP A 258 15.81 8.93 9.07
CA ASP A 258 15.48 8.78 10.48
C ASP A 258 14.21 9.58 10.86
N LYS A 259 13.77 9.45 12.10
CA LYS A 259 12.59 10.16 12.64
C LYS A 259 12.73 11.69 12.66
N ASN A 260 13.95 12.24 12.49
CA ASN A 260 14.21 13.68 12.41
C ASN A 260 14.33 14.16 10.95
N GLY A 261 14.14 13.28 9.98
CA GLY A 261 14.26 13.59 8.55
C GLY A 261 15.68 13.61 8.02
N LYS A 262 16.67 13.06 8.73
CA LYS A 262 18.03 12.92 8.21
C LYS A 262 18.14 11.65 7.36
N GLU A 263 18.68 11.77 6.15
CA GLU A 263 19.02 10.60 5.33
C GLU A 263 20.11 9.77 6.04
N ILE A 264 19.84 8.48 6.23
CA ILE A 264 20.74 7.56 6.93
C ILE A 264 21.28 6.46 6.01
N LYS A 265 20.53 6.13 4.94
CA LYS A 265 20.93 5.07 4.01
C LYS A 265 20.27 5.30 2.65
N GLU A 266 20.96 4.98 1.58
CA GLU A 266 20.39 4.81 0.25
C GLU A 266 20.64 3.37 -0.20
N ILE A 267 19.55 2.66 -0.50
CA ILE A 267 19.56 1.24 -0.86
C ILE A 267 19.38 1.15 -2.36
N PRO A 268 20.28 0.52 -3.11
CA PRO A 268 20.08 0.28 -4.54
C PRO A 268 18.81 -0.55 -4.79
N TYR A 269 18.09 -0.24 -5.85
CA TYR A 269 16.94 -0.98 -6.33
C TYR A 269 17.11 -1.28 -7.81
N THR A 270 17.10 -2.55 -8.19
CA THR A 270 17.36 -3.01 -9.55
C THR A 270 16.12 -3.43 -10.31
N GLY A 271 14.96 -3.48 -9.63
CA GLY A 271 13.68 -3.85 -10.23
C GLY A 271 13.09 -2.77 -11.16
N THR A 272 11.85 -2.95 -11.51
CA THR A 272 11.05 -2.02 -12.30
C THR A 272 10.59 -0.82 -11.45
N LEU A 273 9.73 0.04 -11.98
CA LEU A 273 9.15 1.13 -11.18
C LEU A 273 8.39 0.57 -9.97
N LEU A 274 8.73 1.04 -8.77
CA LEU A 274 8.03 0.65 -7.54
C LEU A 274 6.55 1.08 -7.58
N THR A 275 5.67 0.12 -7.39
CA THR A 275 4.21 0.31 -7.31
C THR A 275 3.70 0.23 -5.88
N ASP A 276 4.44 -0.42 -4.98
CA ASP A 276 4.13 -0.54 -3.57
C ASP A 276 5.39 -0.53 -2.71
N LEU A 277 5.30 0.06 -1.52
CA LEU A 277 6.38 0.14 -0.53
C LEU A 277 5.75 0.22 0.87
N GLU A 278 6.01 -0.76 1.72
CA GLU A 278 5.46 -0.80 3.09
C GLU A 278 6.50 -1.30 4.08
N PHE A 279 6.39 -0.90 5.34
CA PHE A 279 7.14 -1.52 6.44
C PHE A 279 6.39 -2.72 6.99
N LEU A 280 7.11 -3.81 7.19
CA LEU A 280 6.65 -4.95 7.98
C LEU A 280 6.66 -4.61 9.48
N PRO A 281 5.89 -5.34 10.31
CA PRO A 281 5.89 -5.13 11.76
C PRO A 281 7.26 -5.31 12.44
N ASN A 282 8.16 -6.10 11.85
CA ASN A 282 9.54 -6.29 12.33
C ASN A 282 10.49 -5.15 11.91
N GLY A 283 10.01 -4.17 11.12
CA GLY A 283 10.77 -3.03 10.65
C GLY A 283 11.52 -3.24 9.33
N GLU A 284 11.46 -4.42 8.73
CA GLU A 284 11.92 -4.62 7.35
C GLU A 284 11.06 -3.85 6.36
N LEU A 285 11.64 -3.42 5.27
CA LEU A 285 10.95 -2.78 4.18
C LEU A 285 10.63 -3.83 3.12
N VAL A 286 9.40 -3.82 2.63
CA VAL A 286 8.94 -4.68 1.53
C VAL A 286 8.37 -3.82 0.42
N GLY A 287 8.55 -4.24 -0.82
CA GLY A 287 7.99 -3.54 -1.98
C GLY A 287 7.82 -4.43 -3.19
N ALA A 288 7.08 -3.90 -4.15
CA ALA A 288 6.83 -4.52 -5.45
C ALA A 288 6.92 -3.48 -6.56
N GLY A 289 7.25 -3.93 -7.76
CA GLY A 289 7.23 -3.13 -8.99
C GLY A 289 6.27 -3.74 -10.02
N TYR A 290 6.41 -3.30 -11.29
CA TYR A 290 5.67 -3.90 -12.43
C TYR A 290 6.34 -5.21 -12.89
N ASP A 291 6.63 -6.11 -11.95
CA ASP A 291 7.21 -7.43 -12.20
C ASP A 291 6.68 -8.46 -11.19
N ASP A 292 7.19 -9.67 -11.28
CA ASP A 292 6.79 -10.79 -10.44
C ASP A 292 7.66 -10.97 -9.18
N ASN A 293 8.50 -9.98 -8.81
CA ASN A 293 9.37 -10.07 -7.66
C ASN A 293 8.83 -9.28 -6.46
N LEU A 294 8.79 -9.93 -5.32
CA LEU A 294 8.56 -9.32 -4.02
C LEU A 294 9.92 -9.04 -3.38
N TYR A 295 10.24 -7.78 -3.18
CA TYR A 295 11.55 -7.32 -2.71
C TYR A 295 11.53 -7.03 -1.21
N PHE A 296 12.66 -7.33 -0.55
CA PHE A 296 12.87 -7.07 0.87
C PHE A 296 14.17 -6.33 1.08
N TRP A 297 14.18 -5.37 2.00
CA TRP A 297 15.37 -4.59 2.35
C TRP A 297 15.49 -4.40 3.85
N GLU A 298 16.72 -4.56 4.35
CA GLU A 298 17.06 -4.10 5.69
C GLU A 298 17.14 -2.57 5.70
N ALA A 299 16.19 -1.95 6.38
CA ALA A 299 16.10 -0.49 6.46
C ALA A 299 16.87 0.13 7.65
N LYS A 300 17.41 -0.70 8.56
CA LYS A 300 18.22 -0.26 9.73
C LYS A 300 19.67 -0.60 9.58
#